data_c95553e291f301dcfe87db7f4cc99b3e
#
_entry.id   c95553e291f301dcfe87db7f4cc99b3e
#
_cell.length_a   1.000
_cell.length_b   1.000
_cell.length_c   1.000
_cell.angle_alpha   90.00
_cell.angle_beta   90.00
_cell.angle_gamma   90.00
#
_symmetry.space_group_name_H-M   'P 1'
#
loop_
_entity.id
_entity.type
_entity.pdbx_description
1 polymer ?
#
loop_
_entity_poly.entity_id
_entity_poly.type
_entity_poly.pdbx_seq_one_letter_code
_entity_poly.pdbx_strand_id
1 'polypeptide(L)'
;MSLLTLRIFTFGALCAVVTGGAFADSELLGTKFTPLGADPSASADGAIPAWTGGLTKPPEGYVKGEPHIDPYDRDQPLLKISFENVDQFRPRLTKTQLALISKFSDSYYLNVYKTRRSCAVPEFVYDATKRNLETAAMVDDGNGFIGAFAGVPFPIPKSAKEIMWNYQTYYYGHRFSAKTTGGVMYDNGSFIRTQRSDIRYSFYNNPQTASFEDLGGELFKWTGRYAAPARMNGLAFSMTNTINQVEKPRYGNMYRPDTRRVMRSVPNATSYNAPSLEGQGMRYFDDKFLFNGSMDRYNWELKGKKEIYVPYNVYKAVDTSVELETLVTPGFLNPEFIRHELHRVWVIEARLKPEFDHVFHRRTFYIDEDSWIAVGADLYDKNENLIQGQLGFVKNYYEVP
;
A
#
# COMPACT_ATOMS: atom_id res chain seq x y z
N MET A 1 -0.28 1.76 -78.47
CA MET A 1 0.12 3.01 -77.80
C MET A 1 -1.01 3.40 -76.86
N SER A 2 -0.89 3.07 -75.54
CA SER A 2 -1.86 3.44 -74.55
C SER A 2 -1.10 4.13 -73.39
N LEU A 3 -1.44 5.39 -73.17
CA LEU A 3 -0.86 6.25 -72.16
C LEU A 3 -1.44 5.86 -70.78
N LEU A 4 -0.56 5.47 -69.84
CA LEU A 4 -0.87 5.23 -68.46
C LEU A 4 -0.76 6.56 -67.70
N THR A 5 -1.89 7.06 -67.18
CA THR A 5 -1.93 8.26 -66.30
C THR A 5 -1.77 7.87 -64.86
N LEU A 6 -0.64 8.25 -64.26
CA LEU A 6 -0.34 8.06 -62.83
C LEU A 6 -1.03 9.17 -62.04
N ARG A 7 -2.02 8.83 -61.19
CA ARG A 7 -2.61 9.74 -60.19
C ARG A 7 -1.90 9.57 -58.86
N ILE A 8 -1.17 10.60 -58.46
CA ILE A 8 -0.56 10.73 -57.13
C ILE A 8 -1.64 11.24 -56.17
N PHE A 9 -2.02 10.43 -55.19
CA PHE A 9 -2.84 10.86 -54.04
C PHE A 9 -1.90 11.32 -52.91
N THR A 10 -1.86 12.60 -52.66
CA THR A 10 -1.25 13.19 -51.47
C THR A 10 -2.21 13.04 -50.31
N PHE A 11 -1.88 12.16 -49.35
CA PHE A 11 -2.52 12.10 -48.04
C PHE A 11 -1.91 13.19 -47.17
N GLY A 12 -2.63 14.27 -46.96
CA GLY A 12 -2.33 15.26 -45.93
C GLY A 12 -2.73 14.70 -44.57
N ALA A 13 -1.75 14.33 -43.76
CA ALA A 13 -1.98 14.01 -42.33
C ALA A 13 -2.27 15.30 -41.58
N LEU A 14 -3.54 15.50 -41.21
CA LEU A 14 -3.95 16.57 -40.29
C LEU A 14 -3.61 16.11 -38.88
N CYS A 15 -2.46 16.48 -38.35
CA CYS A 15 -2.15 16.40 -36.92
C CYS A 15 -3.01 17.42 -36.17
N ALA A 16 -4.15 17.01 -35.69
CA ALA A 16 -4.88 17.78 -34.67
C ALA A 16 -4.10 17.69 -33.35
N VAL A 17 -3.39 18.75 -33.00
CA VAL A 17 -2.77 18.94 -31.70
C VAL A 17 -3.90 19.20 -30.70
N VAL A 18 -4.29 18.16 -29.94
CA VAL A 18 -5.17 18.30 -28.79
C VAL A 18 -4.30 18.73 -27.61
N THR A 19 -4.01 20.02 -27.50
CA THR A 19 -3.21 20.59 -26.40
C THR A 19 -4.05 21.31 -25.34
N GLY A 20 -5.38 21.24 -25.39
CA GLY A 20 -6.25 22.02 -24.53
C GLY A 20 -6.69 21.35 -23.21
N GLY A 21 -6.51 20.05 -23.05
CA GLY A 21 -7.05 19.32 -21.88
C GLY A 21 -6.06 19.09 -20.75
N ALA A 22 -4.79 18.84 -21.06
CA ALA A 22 -3.79 18.44 -20.07
C ALA A 22 -3.38 19.57 -19.11
N PHE A 23 -3.23 20.80 -19.60
CA PHE A 23 -2.88 21.95 -18.76
C PHE A 23 -3.98 22.34 -17.77
N ALA A 24 -5.24 22.07 -18.08
CA ALA A 24 -6.36 22.35 -17.16
C ALA A 24 -6.42 21.36 -16.00
N ASP A 25 -5.96 20.13 -16.18
CA ASP A 25 -6.04 19.08 -15.16
C ASP A 25 -4.92 19.22 -14.11
N SER A 26 -3.71 19.67 -14.47
CA SER A 26 -2.60 19.86 -13.52
C SER A 26 -2.83 21.01 -12.53
N GLU A 27 -3.67 22.00 -12.90
CA GLU A 27 -4.08 23.10 -12.00
C GLU A 27 -5.10 22.64 -10.94
N LEU A 28 -5.70 21.46 -11.08
CA LEU A 28 -6.62 20.91 -10.09
C LEU A 28 -5.90 20.43 -8.81
N LEU A 29 -4.63 20.02 -8.93
CA LEU A 29 -3.83 19.62 -7.77
C LEU A 29 -3.35 20.84 -7.00
N GLY A 30 -3.57 20.82 -5.68
CA GLY A 30 -3.29 21.95 -4.79
C GLY A 30 -4.41 23.00 -4.74
N THR A 31 -5.47 22.85 -5.57
CA THR A 31 -6.66 23.73 -5.58
C THR A 31 -7.94 22.95 -5.27
N LYS A 32 -8.44 22.17 -6.22
CA LYS A 32 -9.61 21.32 -6.05
C LYS A 32 -9.30 20.03 -5.29
N PHE A 33 -8.10 19.52 -5.47
CA PHE A 33 -7.58 18.33 -4.80
C PHE A 33 -6.32 18.69 -4.02
N THR A 34 -5.97 17.87 -3.03
CA THR A 34 -4.64 17.96 -2.39
C THR A 34 -3.54 17.71 -3.45
N PRO A 35 -2.28 18.08 -3.19
CA PRO A 35 -1.19 17.79 -4.14
C PRO A 35 -1.01 16.31 -4.50
N LEU A 36 -1.54 15.37 -3.68
CA LEU A 36 -1.55 13.93 -3.97
C LEU A 36 -2.87 13.43 -4.57
N GLY A 37 -3.87 14.31 -4.77
CA GLY A 37 -5.13 13.97 -5.43
C GLY A 37 -6.31 13.61 -4.51
N ALA A 38 -6.16 13.78 -3.19
CA ALA A 38 -7.26 13.58 -2.24
C ALA A 38 -8.23 14.76 -2.24
N ASP A 39 -9.45 14.55 -1.74
CA ASP A 39 -10.41 15.62 -1.48
C ASP A 39 -9.94 16.45 -0.26
N PRO A 40 -9.66 17.76 -0.41
CA PRO A 40 -9.20 18.59 0.70
C PRO A 40 -10.29 18.93 1.72
N SER A 41 -11.57 18.77 1.37
CA SER A 41 -12.69 19.23 2.22
C SER A 41 -12.88 18.37 3.47
N ALA A 42 -13.50 18.96 4.48
CA ALA A 42 -14.02 18.21 5.61
C ALA A 42 -15.17 17.28 5.18
N SER A 43 -15.41 16.19 5.93
CA SER A 43 -16.63 15.38 5.76
C SER A 43 -17.86 16.19 6.15
N ALA A 44 -19.03 15.78 5.63
CA ALA A 44 -20.29 16.49 5.89
C ALA A 44 -20.65 16.58 7.38
N ASP A 45 -20.27 15.58 8.16
CA ASP A 45 -20.46 15.51 9.61
C ASP A 45 -19.28 16.14 10.41
N GLY A 46 -18.23 16.62 9.73
CA GLY A 46 -17.03 17.19 10.33
C GLY A 46 -16.10 16.19 11.03
N ALA A 47 -16.40 14.89 10.95
CA ALA A 47 -15.59 13.85 11.60
C ALA A 47 -14.20 13.72 10.95
N ILE A 48 -14.12 13.92 9.62
CA ILE A 48 -12.85 14.08 8.89
C ILE A 48 -12.65 15.59 8.70
N PRO A 49 -11.58 16.21 9.24
CA PRO A 49 -11.32 17.63 9.07
C PRO A 49 -10.88 17.98 7.64
N ALA A 50 -10.94 19.25 7.27
CA ALA A 50 -10.28 19.74 6.06
C ALA A 50 -8.77 19.45 6.14
N TRP A 51 -8.16 19.15 5.00
CA TRP A 51 -6.72 18.93 4.90
C TRP A 51 -5.96 20.25 5.08
N THR A 52 -4.90 20.24 5.86
CA THR A 52 -4.12 21.44 6.23
C THR A 52 -2.62 21.32 5.91
N GLY A 53 -2.24 20.37 5.03
CA GLY A 53 -0.84 20.15 4.65
C GLY A 53 -0.18 18.91 5.27
N GLY A 54 -0.86 18.23 6.17
CA GLY A 54 -0.30 17.08 6.87
C GLY A 54 0.69 17.43 7.98
N LEU A 55 1.45 16.44 8.45
CA LEU A 55 2.48 16.60 9.48
C LEU A 55 3.85 16.75 8.80
N THR A 56 4.28 17.99 8.60
CA THR A 56 5.52 18.34 7.87
C THR A 56 6.71 18.63 8.76
N LYS A 57 6.52 18.68 10.08
CA LYS A 57 7.59 18.97 11.06
C LYS A 57 7.55 17.99 12.22
N PRO A 58 8.73 17.56 12.70
CA PRO A 58 8.81 16.79 13.92
C PRO A 58 8.14 17.52 15.10
N PRO A 59 7.53 16.77 16.06
CA PRO A 59 7.05 17.36 17.31
C PRO A 59 8.21 17.90 18.13
N GLU A 60 7.88 18.85 19.03
CA GLU A 60 8.85 19.42 19.95
C GLU A 60 9.52 18.32 20.80
N GLY A 61 10.84 18.41 20.98
CA GLY A 61 11.63 17.41 21.73
C GLY A 61 12.11 16.21 20.91
N TYR A 62 11.69 16.07 19.65
CA TYR A 62 12.23 15.00 18.82
C TYR A 62 13.68 15.26 18.43
N VAL A 63 14.52 14.23 18.57
CA VAL A 63 15.93 14.23 18.14
C VAL A 63 16.08 13.26 16.99
N LYS A 64 16.67 13.72 15.88
CA LYS A 64 16.86 12.90 14.68
C LYS A 64 17.69 11.64 14.99
N GLY A 65 17.14 10.49 14.65
CA GLY A 65 17.77 9.18 14.89
C GLY A 65 17.28 8.48 16.15
N GLU A 66 16.59 9.19 17.03
CA GLU A 66 15.93 8.60 18.21
C GLU A 66 14.54 8.03 17.85
N PRO A 67 13.96 7.18 18.71
CA PRO A 67 12.59 6.69 18.53
C PRO A 67 11.61 7.84 18.34
N HIS A 68 10.61 7.65 17.47
CA HIS A 68 9.61 8.68 17.22
C HIS A 68 8.74 8.94 18.42
N ILE A 69 8.59 10.22 18.76
CA ILE A 69 7.62 10.72 19.74
C ILE A 69 6.24 10.71 19.08
N ASP A 70 5.20 10.29 19.82
CA ASP A 70 3.81 10.39 19.34
C ASP A 70 3.38 11.86 19.35
N PRO A 71 3.14 12.49 18.18
CA PRO A 71 2.69 13.89 18.12
C PRO A 71 1.27 14.09 18.65
N TYR A 72 0.56 13.01 18.95
CA TYR A 72 -0.84 12.98 19.37
C TYR A 72 -1.05 12.27 20.72
N ASP A 73 -0.02 12.18 21.54
CA ASP A 73 -0.02 11.49 22.84
C ASP A 73 -1.08 12.02 23.83
N ARG A 74 -1.47 13.31 23.66
CA ARG A 74 -2.49 13.99 24.48
C ARG A 74 -3.92 13.76 24.01
N ASP A 75 -4.11 13.17 22.83
CA ASP A 75 -5.45 12.87 22.34
C ASP A 75 -6.11 11.80 23.20
N GLN A 76 -7.38 12.03 23.52
CA GLN A 76 -8.21 11.02 24.19
C GLN A 76 -9.12 10.33 23.19
N PRO A 77 -9.48 9.07 23.37
CA PRO A 77 -10.49 8.41 22.56
C PRO A 77 -11.81 9.17 22.60
N LEU A 78 -12.40 9.44 21.43
CA LEU A 78 -13.71 10.06 21.32
C LEU A 78 -14.83 9.06 21.61
N LEU A 79 -14.62 7.79 21.21
CA LEU A 79 -15.55 6.71 21.44
C LEU A 79 -14.83 5.35 21.35
N LYS A 80 -15.46 4.34 21.92
CA LYS A 80 -15.05 2.93 21.83
C LYS A 80 -16.11 2.18 21.03
N ILE A 81 -15.70 1.49 19.95
CA ILE A 81 -16.58 0.60 19.19
C ILE A 81 -16.31 -0.82 19.64
N SER A 82 -17.31 -1.46 20.21
CA SER A 82 -17.27 -2.84 20.74
C SER A 82 -18.47 -3.63 20.22
N PHE A 83 -18.57 -4.89 20.62
CA PHE A 83 -19.70 -5.75 20.27
C PHE A 83 -21.06 -5.13 20.67
N GLU A 84 -21.13 -4.40 21.78
CA GLU A 84 -22.34 -3.81 22.32
C GLU A 84 -22.95 -2.72 21.42
N ASN A 85 -22.12 -1.99 20.67
CA ASN A 85 -22.55 -0.85 19.86
C ASN A 85 -22.19 -0.94 18.38
N VAL A 86 -21.59 -2.02 17.93
CA VAL A 86 -21.05 -2.20 16.56
C VAL A 86 -22.07 -1.94 15.47
N ASP A 87 -23.35 -2.23 15.71
CA ASP A 87 -24.41 -2.07 14.71
C ASP A 87 -24.58 -0.63 14.25
N GLN A 88 -24.31 0.35 15.11
CA GLN A 88 -24.37 1.78 14.78
C GLN A 88 -23.24 2.19 13.82
N PHE A 89 -22.15 1.42 13.77
CA PHE A 89 -20.94 1.75 13.02
C PHE A 89 -20.67 0.82 11.82
N ARG A 90 -21.53 -0.19 11.59
CA ARG A 90 -21.36 -1.17 10.49
C ARG A 90 -21.00 -0.56 9.13
N PRO A 91 -21.60 0.57 8.67
CA PRO A 91 -21.25 1.17 7.40
C PRO A 91 -19.80 1.70 7.32
N ARG A 92 -19.21 2.01 8.48
CA ARG A 92 -17.85 2.55 8.63
C ARG A 92 -16.80 1.50 9.05
N LEU A 93 -17.13 0.21 8.98
CA LEU A 93 -16.25 -0.90 9.34
C LEU A 93 -16.02 -1.84 8.16
N THR A 94 -14.82 -2.42 8.09
CA THR A 94 -14.49 -3.51 7.15
C THR A 94 -15.12 -4.83 7.62
N LYS A 95 -15.20 -5.81 6.71
CA LYS A 95 -15.67 -7.16 7.09
C LYS A 95 -14.73 -7.82 8.08
N THR A 96 -13.42 -7.58 7.95
CA THR A 96 -12.41 -8.03 8.92
C THR A 96 -12.67 -7.48 10.32
N GLN A 97 -12.91 -6.17 10.47
CA GLN A 97 -13.20 -5.57 11.78
C GLN A 97 -14.49 -6.12 12.39
N LEU A 98 -15.54 -6.26 11.59
CA LEU A 98 -16.79 -6.87 12.04
C LEU A 98 -16.61 -8.32 12.51
N ALA A 99 -15.81 -9.10 11.77
CA ALA A 99 -15.50 -10.48 12.15
C ALA A 99 -14.68 -10.55 13.46
N LEU A 100 -13.70 -9.66 13.64
CA LEU A 100 -12.91 -9.57 14.88
C LEU A 100 -13.78 -9.19 16.08
N ILE A 101 -14.62 -8.15 15.96
CA ILE A 101 -15.55 -7.72 17.03
C ILE A 101 -16.53 -8.86 17.40
N SER A 102 -17.03 -9.59 16.41
CA SER A 102 -17.95 -10.70 16.64
C SER A 102 -17.25 -11.91 17.26
N LYS A 103 -16.04 -12.27 16.79
CA LYS A 103 -15.29 -13.44 17.27
C LYS A 103 -14.73 -13.24 18.68
N PHE A 104 -14.34 -12.01 19.00
CA PHE A 104 -13.69 -11.63 20.25
C PHE A 104 -14.48 -10.55 20.99
N SER A 105 -15.79 -10.81 21.18
CA SER A 105 -16.78 -9.86 21.72
C SER A 105 -16.40 -9.21 23.05
N ASP A 106 -15.69 -9.94 23.90
CA ASP A 106 -15.36 -9.50 25.25
C ASP A 106 -14.02 -8.74 25.32
N SER A 107 -13.20 -8.81 24.27
CA SER A 107 -11.81 -8.35 24.34
C SER A 107 -11.35 -7.48 23.19
N TYR A 108 -11.96 -7.60 22.00
CA TYR A 108 -11.60 -6.78 20.85
C TYR A 108 -12.55 -5.59 20.67
N TYR A 109 -11.98 -4.42 20.49
CA TYR A 109 -12.70 -3.17 20.26
C TYR A 109 -11.80 -2.18 19.50
N LEU A 110 -12.39 -1.09 19.01
CA LEU A 110 -11.66 0.00 18.39
C LEU A 110 -11.72 1.25 19.29
N ASN A 111 -10.58 1.75 19.71
CA ASN A 111 -10.47 3.10 20.29
C ASN A 111 -10.41 4.10 19.14
N VAL A 112 -11.43 4.92 19.01
CA VAL A 112 -11.56 5.91 17.92
C VAL A 112 -11.11 7.27 18.42
N TYR A 113 -10.21 7.90 17.68
CA TYR A 113 -9.66 9.21 17.96
C TYR A 113 -10.02 10.22 16.88
N LYS A 114 -9.75 11.48 17.13
CA LYS A 114 -9.87 12.55 16.15
C LYS A 114 -8.96 12.27 14.95
N THR A 115 -9.51 12.37 13.75
CA THR A 115 -8.76 12.24 12.49
C THR A 115 -7.78 13.39 12.33
N ARG A 116 -6.54 13.07 11.97
CA ARG A 116 -5.44 14.03 11.89
C ARG A 116 -4.98 14.34 10.47
N ARG A 117 -5.30 13.51 9.47
CA ARG A 117 -4.86 13.65 8.06
C ARG A 117 -3.38 14.03 7.98
N SER A 118 -2.54 13.23 8.65
CA SER A 118 -1.13 13.55 8.89
C SER A 118 -0.20 13.27 7.71
N CYS A 119 -0.69 12.67 6.62
CA CYS A 119 0.14 12.36 5.45
C CYS A 119 0.77 13.63 4.87
N ALA A 120 2.09 13.59 4.71
CA ALA A 120 2.89 14.57 4.00
C ALA A 120 4.05 13.85 3.31
N VAL A 121 4.55 14.42 2.22
CA VAL A 121 5.68 13.89 1.44
C VAL A 121 6.62 15.04 1.06
N PRO A 122 7.89 14.75 0.68
CA PRO A 122 8.81 15.79 0.22
C PRO A 122 8.32 16.51 -1.04
N GLU A 123 8.71 17.76 -1.23
CA GLU A 123 8.26 18.62 -2.33
C GLU A 123 8.48 17.98 -3.71
N PHE A 124 9.63 17.32 -3.92
CA PHE A 124 9.88 16.67 -5.21
C PHE A 124 8.84 15.58 -5.57
N VAL A 125 8.17 14.99 -4.56
CA VAL A 125 7.09 14.01 -4.77
C VAL A 125 5.81 14.71 -5.22
N TYR A 126 5.52 15.89 -4.68
CA TYR A 126 4.40 16.72 -5.14
C TYR A 126 4.61 17.21 -6.56
N ASP A 127 5.81 17.72 -6.87
CA ASP A 127 6.18 18.16 -8.23
C ASP A 127 6.10 17.02 -9.23
N ALA A 128 6.60 15.84 -8.85
CA ALA A 128 6.51 14.65 -9.69
C ALA A 128 5.05 14.22 -9.90
N THR A 129 4.21 14.27 -8.87
CA THR A 129 2.78 13.93 -8.96
C THR A 129 2.06 14.87 -9.94
N LYS A 130 2.35 16.18 -9.89
CA LYS A 130 1.80 17.14 -10.82
C LYS A 130 2.21 16.85 -12.27
N ARG A 131 3.48 16.55 -12.52
CA ARG A 131 3.99 16.16 -13.84
C ARG A 131 3.34 14.85 -14.33
N ASN A 132 3.24 13.84 -13.46
CA ASN A 132 2.71 12.53 -13.81
C ASN A 132 1.25 12.59 -14.28
N LEU A 133 0.46 13.55 -13.78
CA LEU A 133 -0.93 13.76 -14.24
C LEU A 133 -1.01 13.99 -15.76
N GLU A 134 0.04 14.59 -16.35
CA GLU A 134 0.13 14.88 -17.78
C GLU A 134 0.80 13.77 -18.59
N THR A 135 1.72 13.03 -17.95
CA THR A 135 2.63 12.11 -18.67
C THR A 135 2.32 10.63 -18.45
N ALA A 136 1.67 10.28 -17.33
CA ALA A 136 1.42 8.88 -16.99
C ALA A 136 0.32 8.27 -17.85
N ALA A 137 0.57 7.08 -18.37
CA ALA A 137 -0.42 6.28 -19.07
C ALA A 137 -0.28 4.79 -18.70
N MET A 138 -1.42 4.11 -18.53
CA MET A 138 -1.41 2.64 -18.38
C MET A 138 -1.10 1.97 -19.70
N VAL A 139 -0.39 0.85 -19.65
CA VAL A 139 -0.08 -0.01 -20.80
C VAL A 139 -0.46 -1.46 -20.49
N ASP A 140 -0.58 -2.29 -21.52
CA ASP A 140 -0.82 -3.75 -21.42
C ASP A 140 -2.02 -4.08 -20.53
N ASP A 141 -3.18 -3.52 -20.85
CA ASP A 141 -4.41 -3.66 -20.06
C ASP A 141 -4.20 -3.29 -18.56
N GLY A 142 -3.34 -2.29 -18.31
CA GLY A 142 -3.02 -1.82 -16.96
C GLY A 142 -2.10 -2.74 -16.16
N ASN A 143 -1.42 -3.70 -16.79
CA ASN A 143 -0.38 -4.52 -16.15
C ASN A 143 0.93 -3.76 -15.96
N GLY A 144 1.05 -2.59 -16.59
CA GLY A 144 2.13 -1.64 -16.46
C GLY A 144 1.66 -0.21 -16.67
N PHE A 145 2.59 0.72 -16.49
CA PHE A 145 2.42 2.13 -16.84
C PHE A 145 3.72 2.69 -17.43
N ILE A 146 3.61 3.81 -18.13
CA ILE A 146 4.72 4.59 -18.69
C ILE A 146 4.61 6.05 -18.27
N GLY A 147 5.67 6.82 -18.46
CA GLY A 147 5.69 8.29 -18.35
C GLY A 147 5.69 8.84 -16.92
N ALA A 148 5.61 7.98 -15.88
CA ALA A 148 5.68 8.40 -14.49
C ALA A 148 6.95 7.88 -13.81
N PHE A 149 7.62 8.76 -13.05
CA PHE A 149 8.72 8.43 -12.15
C PHE A 149 8.69 9.39 -10.96
N ALA A 150 8.87 8.87 -9.75
CA ALA A 150 8.54 9.49 -8.48
C ALA A 150 7.07 9.95 -8.37
N GLY A 151 6.61 10.20 -7.17
CA GLY A 151 5.25 10.70 -6.91
C GLY A 151 4.15 9.70 -7.23
N VAL A 152 2.92 10.20 -7.31
CA VAL A 152 1.72 9.44 -7.62
C VAL A 152 1.52 9.41 -9.13
N PRO A 153 1.43 8.22 -9.77
CA PRO A 153 1.27 8.15 -11.23
C PRO A 153 -0.10 8.69 -11.69
N PHE A 154 -1.18 8.38 -10.97
CA PHE A 154 -2.56 8.70 -11.35
C PHE A 154 -3.29 9.42 -10.22
N PRO A 155 -2.94 10.68 -9.88
CA PRO A 155 -3.51 11.37 -8.71
C PRO A 155 -5.02 11.61 -8.82
N ILE A 156 -5.58 11.64 -10.02
CA ILE A 156 -7.01 11.69 -10.31
C ILE A 156 -7.42 10.39 -11.02
N PRO A 157 -7.52 9.26 -10.30
CA PRO A 157 -7.68 7.96 -10.92
C PRO A 157 -9.09 7.77 -11.49
N LYS A 158 -9.15 7.07 -12.62
CA LYS A 158 -10.38 6.72 -13.36
C LYS A 158 -10.74 5.24 -13.25
N SER A 159 -9.81 4.42 -12.76
CA SER A 159 -9.97 2.96 -12.67
C SER A 159 -9.37 2.36 -11.42
N ALA A 160 -9.77 1.14 -11.10
CA ALA A 160 -9.22 0.37 -10.00
C ALA A 160 -7.72 0.10 -10.17
N LYS A 161 -7.26 -0.18 -11.39
CA LYS A 161 -5.85 -0.45 -11.68
C LYS A 161 -4.98 0.80 -11.49
N GLU A 162 -5.46 2.00 -11.83
CA GLU A 162 -4.76 3.26 -11.55
C GLU A 162 -4.57 3.47 -10.04
N ILE A 163 -5.60 3.20 -9.23
CA ILE A 163 -5.50 3.28 -7.76
C ILE A 163 -4.51 2.25 -7.22
N MET A 164 -4.51 1.03 -7.77
CA MET A 164 -3.55 0.00 -7.35
C MET A 164 -2.12 0.37 -7.76
N TRP A 165 -1.90 1.06 -8.87
CA TRP A 165 -0.58 1.61 -9.21
C TRP A 165 -0.16 2.72 -8.25
N ASN A 166 -1.06 3.63 -7.87
CA ASN A 166 -0.77 4.63 -6.85
C ASN A 166 -0.33 3.96 -5.54
N TYR A 167 -1.07 2.93 -5.11
CA TYR A 167 -0.71 2.13 -3.94
C TYR A 167 0.65 1.43 -4.09
N GLN A 168 0.98 0.84 -5.25
CA GLN A 168 2.26 0.15 -5.42
C GLN A 168 3.47 1.09 -5.50
N THR A 169 3.24 2.36 -5.83
CA THR A 169 4.27 3.38 -6.02
C THR A 169 4.29 4.46 -4.95
N TYR A 170 3.39 4.37 -3.92
CA TYR A 170 3.34 5.39 -2.88
C TYR A 170 4.73 5.68 -2.28
N TYR A 171 4.92 6.92 -1.83
CA TYR A 171 6.19 7.33 -1.27
C TYR A 171 6.45 6.63 0.07
N TYR A 172 7.52 5.88 0.12
CA TYR A 172 7.98 5.15 1.31
C TYR A 172 9.46 5.46 1.59
N GLY A 173 9.91 6.67 1.24
CA GLY A 173 11.31 7.03 1.14
C GLY A 173 12.01 6.39 -0.08
N HIS A 174 13.11 6.97 -0.52
CA HIS A 174 13.91 6.37 -1.60
C HIS A 174 14.84 5.25 -1.10
N ARG A 175 15.24 5.33 0.17
CA ARG A 175 16.06 4.30 0.83
C ARG A 175 15.74 4.23 2.31
N PHE A 176 15.52 3.03 2.82
CA PHE A 176 15.48 2.81 4.26
C PHE A 176 16.23 1.55 4.66
N SER A 177 16.68 1.52 5.92
CA SER A 177 17.20 0.35 6.61
C SER A 177 16.44 0.17 7.91
N ALA A 178 15.96 -1.04 8.16
CA ALA A 178 15.15 -1.34 9.33
C ALA A 178 15.53 -2.69 9.95
N LYS A 179 15.41 -2.79 11.26
CA LYS A 179 15.31 -4.08 11.97
C LYS A 179 13.82 -4.31 12.22
N THR A 180 13.29 -5.35 11.60
CA THR A 180 11.86 -5.70 11.73
C THR A 180 11.70 -6.89 12.65
N THR A 181 10.75 -6.80 13.56
CA THR A 181 10.27 -7.93 14.37
C THR A 181 8.82 -8.20 13.98
N GLY A 182 8.52 -9.46 13.77
CA GLY A 182 7.18 -9.94 13.49
C GLY A 182 7.01 -11.34 14.03
N GLY A 183 5.93 -11.99 13.69
CA GLY A 183 5.73 -13.38 14.09
C GLY A 183 4.32 -13.87 13.82
N VAL A 184 4.09 -15.10 14.26
CA VAL A 184 2.80 -15.76 14.19
C VAL A 184 2.38 -16.14 15.60
N MET A 185 1.23 -15.65 16.00
CA MET A 185 0.56 -16.03 17.23
C MET A 185 -0.50 -17.09 16.90
N TYR A 186 -0.44 -18.21 17.56
CA TYR A 186 -1.42 -19.29 17.44
C TYR A 186 -2.52 -19.16 18.48
N ASP A 187 -3.68 -19.77 18.24
CA ASP A 187 -4.83 -19.71 19.16
C ASP A 187 -4.53 -20.30 20.55
N ASN A 188 -3.55 -21.19 20.66
CA ASN A 188 -3.08 -21.75 21.95
C ASN A 188 -2.10 -20.83 22.71
N GLY A 189 -1.86 -19.60 22.22
CA GLY A 189 -0.94 -18.64 22.80
C GLY A 189 0.53 -18.84 22.43
N SER A 190 0.88 -19.86 21.63
CA SER A 190 2.25 -20.03 21.15
C SER A 190 2.61 -18.93 20.15
N PHE A 191 3.76 -18.29 20.34
CA PHE A 191 4.24 -17.24 19.47
C PHE A 191 5.58 -17.59 18.83
N ILE A 192 5.64 -17.63 17.48
CA ILE A 192 6.88 -17.79 16.73
C ILE A 192 7.34 -16.41 16.26
N ARG A 193 8.35 -15.87 16.94
CA ARG A 193 8.96 -14.59 16.62
C ARG A 193 9.88 -14.73 15.41
N THR A 194 9.80 -13.78 14.47
CA THR A 194 10.76 -13.58 13.39
C THR A 194 11.46 -12.25 13.57
N GLN A 195 12.78 -12.23 13.31
CA GLN A 195 13.58 -11.00 13.29
C GLN A 195 14.35 -10.93 12.00
N ARG A 196 14.37 -9.76 11.40
CA ARG A 196 15.04 -9.53 10.12
C ARG A 196 15.62 -8.13 10.06
N SER A 197 16.78 -8.00 9.40
CA SER A 197 17.31 -6.71 8.96
C SER A 197 16.95 -6.52 7.49
N ASP A 198 16.36 -5.39 7.15
CA ASP A 198 15.89 -5.06 5.83
C ASP A 198 16.57 -3.81 5.29
N ILE A 199 16.84 -3.80 3.98
CA ILE A 199 17.22 -2.62 3.22
C ILE A 199 16.30 -2.59 1.99
N ARG A 200 15.61 -1.47 1.77
CA ARG A 200 14.86 -1.20 0.55
C ARG A 200 15.44 0.02 -0.15
N TYR A 201 15.56 -0.08 -1.44
CA TYR A 201 15.96 1.01 -2.32
C TYR A 201 14.90 1.16 -3.41
N SER A 202 14.28 2.33 -3.50
CA SER A 202 13.31 2.65 -4.53
C SER A 202 14.02 3.28 -5.72
N PHE A 203 13.89 2.68 -6.90
CA PHE A 203 14.30 3.30 -8.15
C PHE A 203 13.27 4.36 -8.55
N TYR A 204 11.99 4.03 -8.40
CA TYR A 204 10.87 4.89 -8.76
C TYR A 204 10.88 6.22 -7.96
N ASN A 205 10.98 6.18 -6.64
CA ASN A 205 10.97 7.34 -5.76
C ASN A 205 12.39 7.87 -5.43
N ASN A 206 13.38 7.61 -6.26
CA ASN A 206 14.70 8.15 -6.08
C ASN A 206 14.75 9.59 -6.65
N PRO A 207 15.11 10.61 -5.85
CA PRO A 207 15.18 12.00 -6.32
C PRO A 207 16.23 12.24 -7.41
N GLN A 208 17.14 11.28 -7.65
CA GLN A 208 18.15 11.34 -8.72
C GLN A 208 17.67 10.72 -10.04
N THR A 209 16.51 10.06 -10.08
CA THR A 209 15.91 9.53 -11.31
C THR A 209 15.44 10.71 -12.16
N ALA A 210 15.96 10.84 -13.36
CA ALA A 210 15.70 11.99 -14.23
C ALA A 210 14.57 11.73 -15.25
N SER A 211 14.35 10.45 -15.60
CA SER A 211 13.34 10.06 -16.58
C SER A 211 12.71 8.70 -16.24
N PHE A 212 11.60 8.37 -16.91
CA PHE A 212 10.97 7.06 -16.80
C PHE A 212 11.89 5.94 -17.36
N GLU A 213 12.65 6.22 -18.39
CA GLU A 213 13.59 5.29 -19.05
C GLU A 213 14.71 4.86 -18.09
N ASP A 214 15.16 5.75 -17.19
CA ASP A 214 16.18 5.47 -16.19
C ASP A 214 15.77 4.38 -15.20
N LEU A 215 14.45 4.13 -15.05
CA LEU A 215 13.94 3.05 -14.21
C LEU A 215 14.28 1.67 -14.79
N GLY A 216 14.48 1.54 -16.10
CA GLY A 216 14.70 0.25 -16.76
C GLY A 216 13.61 -0.78 -16.48
N GLY A 217 12.38 -0.31 -16.19
CA GLY A 217 11.23 -1.13 -15.82
C GLY A 217 11.24 -1.63 -14.38
N GLU A 218 12.06 -1.07 -13.48
CA GLU A 218 12.19 -1.49 -12.09
C GLU A 218 11.59 -0.46 -11.13
N LEU A 219 10.85 -0.94 -10.11
CA LEU A 219 10.25 -0.09 -9.07
C LEU A 219 11.16 0.06 -7.86
N PHE A 220 11.56 -1.06 -7.28
CA PHE A 220 12.42 -1.07 -6.10
C PHE A 220 13.16 -2.38 -5.93
N LYS A 221 14.27 -2.33 -5.21
CA LYS A 221 15.02 -3.48 -4.73
C LYS A 221 14.86 -3.60 -3.22
N TRP A 222 14.63 -4.83 -2.76
CA TRP A 222 14.53 -5.14 -1.35
C TRP A 222 15.45 -6.30 -1.00
N THR A 223 16.26 -6.12 0.05
CA THR A 223 17.13 -7.16 0.60
C THR A 223 16.81 -7.36 2.07
N GLY A 224 16.87 -8.60 2.53
CA GLY A 224 16.65 -8.92 3.93
C GLY A 224 17.52 -10.07 4.40
N ARG A 225 17.86 -10.06 5.70
CA ARG A 225 18.56 -11.15 6.34
C ARG A 225 17.89 -11.49 7.67
N TYR A 226 17.49 -12.75 7.82
CA TYR A 226 16.85 -13.25 9.03
C TYR A 226 17.87 -13.49 10.15
N ALA A 227 17.47 -13.14 11.36
CA ALA A 227 18.19 -13.42 12.61
C ALA A 227 17.42 -14.41 13.52
N ALA A 228 16.10 -14.47 13.39
CA ALA A 228 15.23 -15.38 14.13
C ALA A 228 14.06 -15.86 13.23
N PRO A 229 13.46 -17.03 13.51
CA PRO A 229 13.88 -18.06 14.49
C PRO A 229 15.17 -18.79 14.08
N ALA A 230 15.73 -19.60 14.96
CA ALA A 230 17.03 -20.28 14.73
C ALA A 230 17.13 -21.00 13.37
N ARG A 231 16.04 -21.67 12.93
CA ARG A 231 15.97 -22.34 11.62
C ARG A 231 16.10 -21.41 10.40
N MET A 232 15.86 -20.12 10.58
CA MET A 232 15.95 -19.09 9.53
C MET A 232 17.20 -18.21 9.69
N ASN A 233 17.95 -18.37 10.77
CA ASN A 233 19.10 -17.52 11.04
C ASN A 233 20.13 -17.59 9.91
N GLY A 234 20.51 -16.42 9.38
CA GLY A 234 21.44 -16.30 8.26
C GLY A 234 20.80 -16.46 6.88
N LEU A 235 19.53 -16.91 6.76
CA LEU A 235 18.81 -16.87 5.49
C LEU A 235 18.74 -15.41 5.01
N ALA A 236 19.13 -15.17 3.76
CA ALA A 236 19.07 -13.83 3.18
C ALA A 236 18.43 -13.87 1.79
N PHE A 237 17.80 -12.78 1.42
CA PHE A 237 17.19 -12.63 0.11
C PHE A 237 17.49 -11.27 -0.51
N SER A 238 17.43 -11.22 -1.82
CA SER A 238 17.38 -9.99 -2.62
C SER A 238 16.28 -10.14 -3.65
N MET A 239 15.41 -9.15 -3.76
CA MET A 239 14.31 -9.15 -4.72
C MET A 239 14.18 -7.78 -5.37
N THR A 240 14.01 -7.76 -6.70
CA THR A 240 13.67 -6.56 -7.46
C THR A 240 12.25 -6.69 -7.99
N ASN A 241 11.40 -5.73 -7.64
CA ASN A 241 10.07 -5.59 -8.20
C ASN A 241 10.12 -4.72 -9.46
N THR A 242 9.31 -5.10 -10.43
CA THR A 242 9.25 -4.48 -11.75
C THR A 242 7.89 -3.82 -11.98
N ILE A 243 7.82 -2.87 -12.89
CA ILE A 243 6.59 -2.14 -13.24
C ILE A 243 5.62 -3.11 -13.92
N ASN A 244 5.98 -3.69 -15.07
CA ASN A 244 5.15 -4.68 -15.75
C ASN A 244 5.67 -6.08 -15.43
N GLN A 245 5.03 -6.76 -14.48
CA GLN A 245 5.47 -8.08 -14.03
C GLN A 245 5.12 -9.21 -15.02
N VAL A 246 4.26 -8.96 -16.02
CA VAL A 246 3.95 -9.89 -17.10
C VAL A 246 5.09 -9.90 -18.10
N GLU A 247 5.55 -8.73 -18.54
CA GLU A 247 6.62 -8.56 -19.50
C GLU A 247 8.01 -8.82 -18.87
N LYS A 248 8.28 -8.14 -17.76
CA LYS A 248 9.51 -8.28 -16.97
C LYS A 248 9.16 -8.77 -15.56
N PRO A 249 9.09 -10.10 -15.33
CA PRO A 249 8.80 -10.65 -14.02
C PRO A 249 9.75 -10.16 -12.95
N ARG A 250 9.23 -9.95 -11.71
CA ARG A 250 10.12 -9.70 -10.58
C ARG A 250 11.16 -10.81 -10.46
N TYR A 251 12.36 -10.49 -9.99
CA TYR A 251 13.45 -11.44 -9.89
C TYR A 251 14.25 -11.22 -8.61
N GLY A 252 15.01 -12.24 -8.23
CA GLY A 252 15.82 -12.17 -7.04
C GLY A 252 16.57 -13.45 -6.74
N ASN A 253 17.28 -13.42 -5.63
CA ASN A 253 18.07 -14.52 -5.15
C ASN A 253 17.80 -14.76 -3.66
N MET A 254 18.01 -16.02 -3.23
CA MET A 254 17.95 -16.42 -1.84
C MET A 254 19.25 -17.15 -1.48
N TYR A 255 19.91 -16.69 -0.44
CA TYR A 255 21.05 -17.39 0.16
C TYR A 255 20.58 -18.29 1.28
N ARG A 256 21.01 -19.54 1.23
CA ARG A 256 20.73 -20.54 2.27
C ARG A 256 22.01 -20.86 3.05
N PRO A 257 22.02 -20.60 4.37
CA PRO A 257 23.22 -20.80 5.19
C PRO A 257 23.56 -22.27 5.42
N ASP A 258 22.57 -23.17 5.42
CA ASP A 258 22.75 -24.62 5.59
C ASP A 258 23.55 -25.25 4.46
N THR A 259 23.29 -24.85 3.23
CA THR A 259 24.00 -25.34 2.03
C THR A 259 25.10 -24.38 1.55
N ARG A 260 25.17 -23.16 2.10
CA ARG A 260 26.05 -22.05 1.66
C ARG A 260 25.88 -21.71 0.19
N ARG A 261 24.68 -21.88 -0.36
CA ARG A 261 24.37 -21.65 -1.77
C ARG A 261 23.44 -20.45 -1.95
N VAL A 262 23.69 -19.74 -3.04
CA VAL A 262 22.74 -18.77 -3.58
C VAL A 262 21.89 -19.46 -4.63
N MET A 263 20.57 -19.38 -4.46
CA MET A 263 19.61 -19.91 -5.41
C MET A 263 18.86 -18.75 -6.04
N ARG A 264 18.59 -18.84 -7.34
CA ARG A 264 17.68 -17.89 -7.98
C ARG A 264 16.28 -18.09 -7.42
N SER A 265 15.64 -17.01 -7.00
CA SER A 265 14.23 -17.05 -6.62
C SER A 265 13.41 -17.44 -7.84
N VAL A 266 12.50 -18.39 -7.68
CA VAL A 266 11.69 -18.91 -8.79
C VAL A 266 10.79 -17.79 -9.31
N PRO A 267 10.68 -17.64 -10.66
CA PRO A 267 9.83 -16.64 -11.25
C PRO A 267 8.34 -16.82 -10.91
N ASN A 268 7.66 -15.78 -10.88
CA ASN A 268 6.25 -15.41 -10.77
C ASN A 268 5.16 -16.49 -10.70
N ALA A 269 5.21 -17.54 -11.54
CA ALA A 269 4.09 -18.47 -11.64
C ALA A 269 3.85 -19.29 -10.36
N THR A 270 4.93 -19.55 -9.59
CA THR A 270 4.86 -20.31 -8.35
C THR A 270 4.90 -19.42 -7.10
N SER A 271 5.39 -18.18 -7.21
CA SER A 271 5.56 -17.32 -6.04
C SER A 271 4.27 -16.66 -5.55
N TYR A 272 3.24 -16.54 -6.38
CA TYR A 272 1.96 -15.93 -5.96
C TYR A 272 1.21 -16.80 -4.96
N ASN A 273 1.12 -18.10 -5.23
CA ASN A 273 0.47 -19.07 -4.35
C ASN A 273 1.45 -19.74 -3.36
N ALA A 274 2.71 -19.33 -3.36
CA ALA A 274 3.68 -19.92 -2.44
C ALA A 274 3.43 -19.38 -1.02
N PRO A 275 3.26 -20.27 -0.03
CA PRO A 275 3.18 -19.86 1.36
C PRO A 275 4.45 -19.14 1.78
N SER A 276 4.32 -18.01 2.45
CA SER A 276 5.45 -17.25 2.98
C SER A 276 6.10 -18.00 4.14
N LEU A 277 7.42 -18.17 4.10
CA LEU A 277 8.19 -18.73 5.21
C LEU A 277 8.02 -17.90 6.51
N GLU A 278 7.99 -16.59 6.37
CA GLU A 278 7.80 -15.66 7.48
C GLU A 278 6.41 -15.80 8.12
N GLY A 279 5.38 -16.04 7.29
CA GLY A 279 4.01 -16.24 7.73
C GLY A 279 3.68 -17.67 8.16
N GLN A 280 4.66 -18.57 8.26
CA GLN A 280 4.48 -19.98 8.66
C GLN A 280 3.39 -20.69 7.83
N GLY A 281 3.21 -20.30 6.57
CA GLY A 281 2.16 -20.82 5.69
C GLY A 281 0.80 -20.13 5.80
N MET A 282 0.62 -19.19 6.72
CA MET A 282 -0.63 -18.44 6.89
C MET A 282 -0.73 -17.22 5.98
N ARG A 283 0.34 -16.89 5.26
CA ARG A 283 0.41 -15.79 4.31
C ARG A 283 1.02 -16.28 3.00
N TYR A 284 0.63 -15.63 1.92
CA TYR A 284 1.15 -15.89 0.58
C TYR A 284 2.13 -14.78 0.15
N PHE A 285 2.90 -15.04 -0.89
CA PHE A 285 3.89 -14.06 -1.36
C PHE A 285 3.24 -12.80 -1.93
N ASP A 286 2.07 -12.92 -2.54
CA ASP A 286 1.36 -11.80 -3.16
C ASP A 286 0.48 -11.01 -2.19
N ASP A 287 0.29 -11.49 -0.96
CA ASP A 287 -0.45 -10.76 0.08
C ASP A 287 0.46 -9.93 1.01
N LYS A 288 1.77 -9.88 0.71
CA LYS A 288 2.69 -9.06 1.48
C LYS A 288 2.37 -7.58 1.28
N PHE A 289 2.40 -6.81 2.38
CA PHE A 289 1.96 -5.41 2.40
C PHE A 289 0.50 -5.22 1.92
N LEU A 290 -0.38 -6.17 2.13
CA LEU A 290 -1.76 -6.32 1.68
C LEU A 290 -1.91 -6.77 0.22
N PHE A 291 -1.09 -6.28 -0.71
CA PHE A 291 -0.99 -6.79 -2.07
C PHE A 291 0.39 -6.50 -2.67
N ASN A 292 1.04 -7.54 -3.17
CA ASN A 292 2.33 -7.47 -3.85
C ASN A 292 2.38 -8.44 -5.03
N GLY A 293 1.29 -8.54 -5.76
CA GLY A 293 1.12 -9.41 -6.91
C GLY A 293 1.15 -8.66 -8.24
N SER A 294 1.17 -9.42 -9.32
CA SER A 294 0.87 -8.92 -10.66
C SER A 294 -0.63 -8.71 -10.80
N MET A 295 -1.03 -7.66 -11.52
CA MET A 295 -2.45 -7.32 -11.67
C MET A 295 -3.19 -8.15 -12.71
N ASP A 296 -2.50 -8.90 -13.54
CA ASP A 296 -3.06 -9.71 -14.64
C ASP A 296 -4.00 -10.82 -14.19
N ARG A 297 -3.87 -11.29 -12.93
CA ARG A 297 -4.59 -12.45 -12.41
C ARG A 297 -6.03 -12.16 -11.99
N TYR A 298 -6.37 -10.91 -11.80
CA TYR A 298 -7.67 -10.49 -11.30
C TYR A 298 -8.37 -9.55 -12.27
N ASN A 299 -9.69 -9.63 -12.28
CA ASN A 299 -10.55 -8.57 -12.79
C ASN A 299 -10.74 -7.54 -11.68
N TRP A 300 -10.45 -6.29 -11.98
CA TRP A 300 -10.40 -5.20 -11.01
C TRP A 300 -11.60 -4.27 -11.19
N GLU A 301 -12.31 -3.98 -10.12
CA GLU A 301 -13.49 -3.12 -10.13
C GLU A 301 -13.35 -2.02 -9.07
N LEU A 302 -13.60 -0.77 -9.47
CA LEU A 302 -13.67 0.37 -8.57
C LEU A 302 -15.08 0.46 -7.98
N LYS A 303 -15.21 0.31 -6.66
CA LYS A 303 -16.48 0.41 -5.93
C LYS A 303 -16.79 1.84 -5.45
N GLY A 304 -15.86 2.77 -5.62
CA GLY A 304 -15.98 4.16 -5.18
C GLY A 304 -15.24 4.44 -3.88
N LYS A 305 -15.65 5.51 -3.17
CA LYS A 305 -15.08 5.92 -1.88
C LYS A 305 -16.01 5.57 -0.72
N LYS A 306 -15.40 5.31 0.45
CA LYS A 306 -16.10 5.17 1.73
C LYS A 306 -15.33 5.89 2.84
N GLU A 307 -16.04 6.24 3.89
CA GLU A 307 -15.45 6.68 5.15
C GLU A 307 -15.45 5.50 6.11
N ILE A 308 -14.27 5.04 6.53
CA ILE A 308 -14.12 3.90 7.44
C ILE A 308 -13.11 4.18 8.53
N TYR A 309 -13.27 3.51 9.67
CA TYR A 309 -12.29 3.58 10.75
C TYR A 309 -11.10 2.68 10.42
N VAL A 310 -9.91 3.25 10.43
CA VAL A 310 -8.65 2.57 10.07
C VAL A 310 -7.59 2.78 11.14
N PRO A 311 -6.66 1.82 11.34
CA PRO A 311 -5.50 2.04 12.20
C PRO A 311 -4.60 3.11 11.58
N TYR A 312 -4.50 4.27 12.22
CA TYR A 312 -3.72 5.40 11.69
C TYR A 312 -2.99 6.13 12.82
N ASN A 313 -1.81 6.69 12.53
CA ASN A 313 -0.95 7.32 13.52
C ASN A 313 -0.66 6.41 14.73
N VAL A 314 -0.33 5.13 14.45
CA VAL A 314 -0.17 4.07 15.46
C VAL A 314 1.20 4.13 16.17
N TYR A 315 1.65 5.31 16.59
CA TYR A 315 2.96 5.51 17.23
C TYR A 315 3.15 4.63 18.47
N LYS A 316 2.11 4.49 19.29
CA LYS A 316 2.13 3.68 20.50
C LYS A 316 2.36 2.19 20.21
N ALA A 317 1.81 1.65 19.12
CA ALA A 317 1.98 0.25 18.74
C ALA A 317 3.38 -0.09 18.19
N VAL A 318 4.13 0.90 17.74
CA VAL A 318 5.48 0.75 17.17
C VAL A 318 6.55 1.40 18.04
N ASP A 319 6.20 1.78 19.25
CA ASP A 319 7.14 2.25 20.26
C ASP A 319 8.05 1.09 20.69
N THR A 320 9.36 1.32 20.62
CA THR A 320 10.38 0.31 20.94
C THR A 320 10.44 -0.05 22.43
N SER A 321 9.82 0.75 23.30
CA SER A 321 9.67 0.47 24.73
C SER A 321 8.54 -0.52 25.04
N VAL A 322 7.62 -0.76 24.11
CA VAL A 322 6.52 -1.70 24.27
C VAL A 322 6.99 -3.12 23.98
N GLU A 323 6.88 -3.98 24.98
CA GLU A 323 7.18 -5.41 24.82
C GLU A 323 6.20 -6.05 23.83
N LEU A 324 6.75 -6.82 22.86
CA LEU A 324 5.95 -7.42 21.81
C LEU A 324 4.84 -8.34 22.33
N GLU A 325 5.11 -9.03 23.44
CA GLU A 325 4.17 -9.93 24.11
C GLU A 325 2.97 -9.19 24.75
N THR A 326 3.12 -7.90 25.02
CA THR A 326 2.02 -7.04 25.48
C THR A 326 1.16 -6.56 24.31
N LEU A 327 1.78 -6.35 23.14
CA LEU A 327 1.11 -5.88 21.93
C LEU A 327 0.37 -7.01 21.21
N VAL A 328 0.95 -8.22 21.14
CA VAL A 328 0.40 -9.34 20.36
C VAL A 328 -0.42 -10.26 21.25
N THR A 329 -1.70 -10.43 20.91
CA THR A 329 -2.61 -11.35 21.59
C THR A 329 -3.05 -12.47 20.64
N PRO A 330 -3.56 -13.61 21.13
CA PRO A 330 -4.16 -14.61 20.26
C PRO A 330 -5.33 -14.01 19.44
N GLY A 331 -5.14 -13.92 18.13
CA GLY A 331 -6.16 -13.49 17.17
C GLY A 331 -6.16 -12.01 16.77
N PHE A 332 -5.57 -11.09 17.57
CA PHE A 332 -5.54 -9.66 17.25
C PHE A 332 -4.39 -8.93 17.97
N LEU A 333 -4.13 -7.69 17.59
CA LEU A 333 -3.25 -6.81 18.36
C LEU A 333 -4.03 -6.13 19.48
N ASN A 334 -3.40 -5.97 20.65
CA ASN A 334 -4.01 -5.37 21.82
C ASN A 334 -4.58 -3.97 21.51
N PRO A 335 -5.91 -3.78 21.60
CA PRO A 335 -6.58 -2.54 21.20
C PRO A 335 -6.13 -1.29 21.96
N GLU A 336 -5.55 -1.44 23.16
CA GLU A 336 -5.03 -0.31 23.95
C GLU A 336 -3.85 0.42 23.28
N PHE A 337 -3.17 -0.26 22.34
CA PHE A 337 -2.05 0.30 21.61
C PHE A 337 -2.45 0.81 20.22
N ILE A 338 -3.71 0.57 19.79
CA ILE A 338 -4.13 0.86 18.43
C ILE A 338 -5.05 2.08 18.40
N ARG A 339 -4.58 3.13 17.72
CA ARG A 339 -5.37 4.30 17.40
C ARG A 339 -6.14 4.05 16.09
N HIS A 340 -7.46 4.27 16.10
CA HIS A 340 -8.28 4.28 14.89
C HIS A 340 -8.77 5.69 14.61
N GLU A 341 -8.72 6.07 13.34
CA GLU A 341 -9.23 7.35 12.83
C GLU A 341 -10.21 7.10 11.69
N LEU A 342 -11.16 8.01 11.49
CA LEU A 342 -12.08 7.95 10.35
C LEU A 342 -11.38 8.53 9.12
N HIS A 343 -11.20 7.73 8.07
CA HIS A 343 -10.57 8.14 6.81
C HIS A 343 -11.46 7.87 5.61
N ARG A 344 -11.33 8.70 4.56
CA ARG A 344 -11.86 8.38 3.24
C ARG A 344 -10.93 7.42 2.55
N VAL A 345 -11.49 6.32 2.07
CA VAL A 345 -10.73 5.29 1.36
C VAL A 345 -11.37 4.98 0.02
N TRP A 346 -10.54 4.69 -0.95
CA TRP A 346 -10.95 4.02 -2.18
C TRP A 346 -11.21 2.55 -1.89
N VAL A 347 -12.34 2.04 -2.37
CA VAL A 347 -12.71 0.63 -2.25
C VAL A 347 -12.59 -0.05 -3.60
N ILE A 348 -11.76 -1.08 -3.65
CA ILE A 348 -11.43 -1.83 -4.85
C ILE A 348 -11.75 -3.28 -4.64
N GLU A 349 -12.46 -3.89 -5.58
CA GLU A 349 -12.67 -5.33 -5.60
C GLU A 349 -11.83 -5.99 -6.70
N ALA A 350 -11.20 -7.11 -6.38
CA ALA A 350 -10.45 -7.94 -7.29
C ALA A 350 -11.04 -9.35 -7.28
N ARG A 351 -11.46 -9.86 -8.45
CA ARG A 351 -11.99 -11.22 -8.64
C ARG A 351 -11.03 -12.03 -9.48
N LEU A 352 -10.62 -13.19 -8.95
CA LEU A 352 -9.70 -14.10 -9.63
C LEU A 352 -10.26 -14.50 -10.99
N LYS A 353 -9.44 -14.41 -12.03
CA LYS A 353 -9.82 -14.86 -13.38
C LYS A 353 -9.83 -16.39 -13.45
N PRO A 354 -10.70 -17.00 -14.27
CA PRO A 354 -10.88 -18.46 -14.31
C PRO A 354 -9.62 -19.27 -14.68
N GLU A 355 -8.71 -18.66 -15.44
CA GLU A 355 -7.46 -19.29 -15.88
C GLU A 355 -6.37 -19.34 -14.81
N PHE A 356 -6.59 -18.69 -13.67
CA PHE A 356 -5.64 -18.67 -12.56
C PHE A 356 -6.18 -19.43 -11.35
N ASP A 357 -5.26 -19.97 -10.56
CA ASP A 357 -5.57 -20.62 -9.29
C ASP A 357 -4.97 -19.83 -8.12
N HIS A 358 -5.80 -19.56 -7.10
CA HIS A 358 -5.40 -18.94 -5.85
C HIS A 358 -6.44 -19.25 -4.76
N VAL A 359 -6.01 -19.32 -3.50
CA VAL A 359 -6.94 -19.50 -2.38
C VAL A 359 -7.88 -18.30 -2.21
N PHE A 360 -7.42 -17.10 -2.59
CA PHE A 360 -8.23 -15.88 -2.55
C PHE A 360 -8.90 -15.64 -3.91
N HIS A 361 -10.16 -16.05 -4.00
CA HIS A 361 -10.98 -15.86 -5.21
C HIS A 361 -11.53 -14.46 -5.36
N ARG A 362 -11.77 -13.78 -4.24
CA ARG A 362 -12.13 -12.37 -4.21
C ARG A 362 -11.36 -11.64 -3.10
N ARG A 363 -10.95 -10.41 -3.40
CA ARG A 363 -10.27 -9.51 -2.46
C ARG A 363 -10.95 -8.15 -2.52
N THR A 364 -11.16 -7.53 -1.35
CA THR A 364 -11.59 -6.13 -1.25
C THR A 364 -10.49 -5.35 -0.59
N PHE A 365 -9.96 -4.32 -1.25
CA PHE A 365 -8.92 -3.46 -0.73
C PHE A 365 -9.48 -2.10 -0.33
N TYR A 366 -8.92 -1.55 0.72
CA TYR A 366 -9.21 -0.22 1.24
C TYR A 366 -7.94 0.62 1.17
N ILE A 367 -7.90 1.61 0.25
CA ILE A 367 -6.73 2.45 0.00
C ILE A 367 -7.04 3.85 0.52
N ASP A 368 -6.24 4.33 1.48
CA ASP A 368 -6.36 5.69 2.01
C ASP A 368 -6.16 6.74 0.92
N GLU A 369 -7.06 7.73 0.84
CA GLU A 369 -7.00 8.73 -0.24
C GLU A 369 -5.87 9.74 -0.05
N ASP A 370 -5.45 9.99 1.20
CA ASP A 370 -4.41 10.98 1.49
C ASP A 370 -3.01 10.45 1.20
N SER A 371 -2.77 9.17 1.49
CA SER A 371 -1.43 8.56 1.44
C SER A 371 -1.23 7.52 0.34
N TRP A 372 -2.32 7.06 -0.28
CA TRP A 372 -2.34 5.91 -1.20
C TRP A 372 -1.88 4.58 -0.56
N ILE A 373 -1.81 4.52 0.77
CA ILE A 373 -1.46 3.30 1.50
C ILE A 373 -2.68 2.40 1.61
N ALA A 374 -2.50 1.10 1.44
CA ALA A 374 -3.54 0.12 1.74
C ALA A 374 -3.69 0.00 3.27
N VAL A 375 -4.87 0.34 3.79
CA VAL A 375 -5.19 0.32 5.22
C VAL A 375 -5.98 -0.91 5.65
N GLY A 376 -6.42 -1.72 4.70
CA GLY A 376 -7.09 -2.98 4.97
C GLY A 376 -7.35 -3.80 3.72
N ALA A 377 -7.57 -5.10 3.92
CA ALA A 377 -8.06 -6.00 2.88
C ALA A 377 -8.91 -7.12 3.50
N ASP A 378 -10.02 -7.42 2.85
CA ASP A 378 -10.89 -8.57 3.14
C ASP A 378 -10.69 -9.61 2.05
N LEU A 379 -10.31 -10.84 2.41
CA LEU A 379 -9.93 -11.91 1.48
C LEU A 379 -10.86 -13.09 1.60
N TYR A 380 -11.42 -13.52 0.45
CA TYR A 380 -12.50 -14.49 0.39
C TYR A 380 -12.14 -15.70 -0.45
N ASP A 381 -12.65 -16.86 -0.05
CA ASP A 381 -12.56 -18.10 -0.82
C ASP A 381 -13.53 -18.13 -2.02
N LYS A 382 -13.56 -19.26 -2.73
CA LYS A 382 -14.47 -19.49 -3.87
C LYS A 382 -15.96 -19.50 -3.51
N ASN A 383 -16.29 -19.70 -2.22
CA ASN A 383 -17.65 -19.74 -1.71
C ASN A 383 -18.06 -18.40 -1.07
N GLU A 384 -17.28 -17.34 -1.30
CA GLU A 384 -17.48 -15.99 -0.73
C GLU A 384 -17.37 -15.95 0.82
N ASN A 385 -16.75 -16.95 1.46
CA ASN A 385 -16.46 -16.89 2.88
C ASN A 385 -15.23 -15.99 3.11
N LEU A 386 -15.29 -15.10 4.10
CA LEU A 386 -14.13 -14.33 4.58
C LEU A 386 -13.18 -15.31 5.29
N ILE A 387 -12.04 -15.61 4.66
CA ILE A 387 -11.06 -16.56 5.19
C ILE A 387 -9.82 -15.89 5.78
N GLN A 388 -9.56 -14.65 5.39
CA GLN A 388 -8.45 -13.87 5.94
C GLN A 388 -8.81 -12.38 5.92
N GLY A 389 -8.46 -11.69 6.99
CA GLY A 389 -8.51 -10.23 7.07
C GLY A 389 -7.11 -9.67 7.25
N GLN A 390 -6.86 -8.52 6.64
CA GLN A 390 -5.60 -7.79 6.82
C GLN A 390 -5.90 -6.35 7.23
N LEU A 391 -5.14 -5.85 8.19
CA LEU A 391 -5.18 -4.45 8.62
C LEU A 391 -3.82 -3.82 8.40
N GLY A 392 -3.81 -2.65 7.78
CA GLY A 392 -2.63 -1.81 7.61
C GLY A 392 -2.51 -0.83 8.79
N PHE A 393 -1.36 -0.81 9.43
CA PHE A 393 -1.07 0.06 10.57
C PHE A 393 -0.15 1.18 10.09
N VAL A 394 -0.69 2.41 10.00
CA VAL A 394 0.00 3.55 9.39
C VAL A 394 0.66 4.40 10.46
N LYS A 395 1.93 4.73 10.24
CA LYS A 395 2.70 5.70 11.01
C LYS A 395 3.37 6.69 10.07
N ASN A 396 3.30 7.98 10.35
CA ASN A 396 4.04 9.00 9.61
C ASN A 396 5.47 9.14 10.14
N TYR A 397 6.43 9.23 9.22
CA TYR A 397 7.84 9.53 9.49
C TYR A 397 8.09 11.01 9.22
N TYR A 398 7.68 11.84 10.17
CA TYR A 398 7.60 13.31 10.07
C TYR A 398 8.97 14.00 9.89
N GLU A 399 10.08 13.29 10.05
CA GLU A 399 11.43 13.84 9.81
C GLU A 399 11.86 13.76 8.34
N VAL A 400 11.09 13.10 7.50
CA VAL A 400 11.30 12.93 6.05
C VAL A 400 10.00 13.15 5.26
N PRO A 401 9.26 14.21 5.57
CA PRO A 401 8.04 14.53 4.84
C PRO A 401 8.36 15.07 3.47
#